data_f86aa31b4e472a71b55471227ac2f8b4
#
_entry.id   f86aa31b4e472a71b55471227ac2f8b4
#
_cell.length_a   1.000
_cell.length_b   1.000
_cell.length_c   1.000
_cell.angle_alpha   90.00
_cell.angle_beta   90.00
_cell.angle_gamma   90.00
#
_symmetry.space_group_name_H-M   'P 1'
#
loop_
_entity.id
_entity.type
_entity.pdbx_description
1 polymer ?
#
loop_
_entity_poly.entity_id
_entity_poly.type
_entity_poly.pdbx_seq_one_letter_code
_entity_poly.pdbx_strand_id
1 'polypeptide(L)'
;YVLDSPHSWAFDIMIMMYGSMFMMAGAYTLSKNGHVRGDVLYGFFPPRVQAGMDLALYILFFIPGVVALAWAGYGFAAESWAINEHSNITANGPPVYPFKTIIPIAGAILLAQGLVEIIRCIVCLQQGAWPSRGEDVEEVDVEKLKEMVNVKDEDIAKLDALIVTNKDNPK
;
A
#
# COMPACT_ATOMS: atom_id res chain seq x y z
N TYR A 1 1.87 29.65 17.54
CA TYR A 1 1.09 30.89 17.28
C TYR A 1 0.28 31.32 18.49
N VAL A 2 -0.33 30.39 19.30
CA VAL A 2 -1.15 30.77 20.46
C VAL A 2 -0.31 31.11 21.68
N LEU A 3 0.83 30.44 21.85
CA LEU A 3 1.74 30.60 23.00
C LEU A 3 3.02 31.38 22.64
N ASP A 4 3.15 31.82 21.41
CA ASP A 4 4.31 32.54 20.84
C ASP A 4 5.69 31.92 21.24
N SER A 5 5.71 30.59 21.40
CA SER A 5 6.86 29.80 21.81
C SER A 5 7.11 28.66 20.82
N PRO A 6 7.75 28.94 19.67
CA PRO A 6 8.08 27.91 18.70
C PRO A 6 9.16 26.97 19.28
N HIS A 7 8.82 25.69 19.36
CA HIS A 7 9.76 24.65 19.77
C HIS A 7 10.44 24.06 18.53
N SER A 8 11.74 24.29 18.38
CA SER A 8 12.51 23.82 17.23
C SER A 8 12.46 22.30 17.05
N TRP A 9 12.47 21.53 18.12
CA TRP A 9 12.41 20.06 18.13
C TRP A 9 11.08 19.50 17.56
N ALA A 10 10.00 20.27 17.56
CA ALA A 10 8.70 19.81 17.07
C ALA A 10 8.74 19.48 15.57
N PHE A 11 9.52 20.20 14.80
CA PHE A 11 9.72 19.95 13.38
C PHE A 11 10.44 18.60 13.14
N ASP A 12 11.49 18.32 13.89
CA ASP A 12 12.22 17.06 13.83
C ASP A 12 11.31 15.87 14.15
N ILE A 13 10.54 15.96 15.24
CA ILE A 13 9.60 14.90 15.63
C ILE A 13 8.53 14.70 14.57
N MET A 14 8.01 15.76 13.96
CA MET A 14 7.03 15.65 12.88
C MET A 14 7.59 14.81 11.70
N ILE A 15 8.81 15.10 11.25
CA ILE A 15 9.47 14.35 10.17
C ILE A 15 9.70 12.89 10.58
N MET A 16 10.16 12.65 11.81
CA MET A 16 10.40 11.31 12.34
C MET A 16 9.11 10.49 12.41
N MET A 17 8.02 11.07 12.88
CA MET A 17 6.71 10.40 12.94
C MET A 17 6.16 10.11 11.55
N TYR A 18 6.27 11.07 10.62
CA TYR A 18 5.85 10.87 9.24
C TYR A 18 6.64 9.74 8.56
N GLY A 19 7.97 9.73 8.70
CA GLY A 19 8.83 8.68 8.18
C GLY A 19 8.53 7.31 8.80
N SER A 20 8.29 7.25 10.11
CA SER A 20 7.89 6.03 10.82
C SER A 20 6.59 5.47 10.28
N MET A 21 5.57 6.31 10.13
CA MET A 21 4.27 5.93 9.59
C MET A 21 4.43 5.39 8.16
N PHE A 22 5.19 6.06 7.32
CA PHE A 22 5.43 5.63 5.95
C PHE A 22 6.14 4.25 5.89
N MET A 23 7.18 4.05 6.69
CA MET A 23 7.91 2.79 6.74
C MET A 23 7.04 1.63 7.23
N MET A 24 6.23 1.84 8.26
CA MET A 24 5.34 0.80 8.81
C MET A 24 4.15 0.49 7.90
N ALA A 25 3.68 1.47 7.12
CA ALA A 25 2.58 1.27 6.18
C ALA A 25 2.91 0.28 5.05
N GLY A 26 4.19 0.11 4.69
CA GLY A 26 4.61 -0.77 3.60
C GLY A 26 4.15 -2.22 3.77
N ALA A 27 4.33 -2.80 4.94
CA ALA A 27 3.91 -4.17 5.24
C ALA A 27 2.37 -4.31 5.26
N TYR A 28 1.67 -3.31 5.79
CA TYR A 28 0.21 -3.26 5.76
C TYR A 28 -0.33 -3.20 4.32
N THR A 29 0.24 -2.33 3.49
CA THR A 29 -0.13 -2.20 2.09
C THR A 29 0.08 -3.52 1.33
N LEU A 30 1.20 -4.23 1.60
CA LEU A 30 1.44 -5.55 1.03
C LEU A 30 0.38 -6.56 1.47
N SER A 31 -0.02 -6.55 2.74
CA SER A 31 -1.04 -7.48 3.27
C SER A 31 -2.41 -7.30 2.63
N LYS A 32 -2.74 -6.09 2.24
CA LYS A 32 -4.02 -5.72 1.58
C LYS A 32 -3.96 -5.76 0.05
N ASN A 33 -2.89 -6.28 -0.54
CA ASN A 33 -2.68 -6.26 -1.99
C ASN A 33 -2.70 -4.86 -2.62
N GLY A 34 -2.42 -3.84 -1.80
CA GLY A 34 -2.53 -2.43 -2.20
C GLY A 34 -1.34 -1.90 -3.02
N HIS A 35 -0.42 -2.78 -3.43
CA HIS A 35 0.66 -2.37 -4.35
C HIS A 35 0.11 -2.29 -5.77
N VAL A 36 0.41 -1.18 -6.43
CA VAL A 36 0.08 -0.98 -7.85
C VAL A 36 0.77 -2.07 -8.67
N ARG A 37 -0.04 -2.97 -9.21
CA ARG A 37 0.38 -3.98 -10.20
C ARG A 37 0.03 -3.46 -11.59
N GLY A 38 0.67 -4.00 -12.60
CA GLY A 38 0.25 -3.74 -13.99
C GLY A 38 -1.05 -4.49 -14.33
N ASP A 39 -2.13 -4.21 -13.63
CA ASP A 39 -3.39 -4.98 -13.62
C ASP A 39 -3.98 -5.19 -15.01
N VAL A 40 -3.76 -4.22 -15.92
CA VAL A 40 -4.23 -4.30 -17.29
C VAL A 40 -3.64 -5.51 -18.03
N LEU A 41 -2.36 -5.82 -17.83
CA LEU A 41 -1.72 -6.99 -18.44
C LEU A 41 -1.87 -8.25 -17.58
N TYR A 42 -1.84 -8.08 -16.27
CA TYR A 42 -1.89 -9.16 -15.30
C TYR A 42 -3.25 -9.90 -15.33
N GLY A 43 -4.36 -9.18 -15.50
CA GLY A 43 -5.71 -9.75 -15.59
C GLY A 43 -5.95 -10.68 -16.76
N PHE A 44 -5.12 -10.64 -17.83
CA PHE A 44 -5.25 -11.57 -18.96
C PHE A 44 -4.71 -12.98 -18.68
N PHE A 45 -3.92 -13.16 -17.63
CA PHE A 45 -3.30 -14.45 -17.32
C PHE A 45 -4.17 -15.29 -16.39
N PRO A 46 -4.19 -16.64 -16.57
CA PRO A 46 -4.86 -17.51 -15.62
C PRO A 46 -4.18 -17.46 -14.24
N PRO A 47 -4.91 -17.72 -13.13
CA PRO A 47 -4.41 -17.55 -11.76
C PRO A 47 -3.09 -18.29 -11.48
N ARG A 48 -2.87 -19.45 -12.08
CA ARG A 48 -1.62 -20.20 -11.93
C ARG A 48 -0.41 -19.49 -12.55
N VAL A 49 -0.60 -18.85 -13.71
CA VAL A 49 0.49 -18.10 -14.36
C VAL A 49 0.79 -16.83 -13.55
N GLN A 50 -0.24 -16.14 -13.07
CA GLN A 50 -0.09 -15.01 -12.17
C GLN A 50 0.71 -15.38 -10.93
N ALA A 51 0.32 -16.47 -10.25
CA ALA A 51 1.00 -16.94 -9.04
C ALA A 51 2.44 -17.38 -9.31
N GLY A 52 2.73 -17.95 -10.48
CA GLY A 52 4.09 -18.32 -10.88
C GLY A 52 4.99 -17.11 -11.10
N MET A 53 4.48 -16.07 -11.77
CA MET A 53 5.20 -14.81 -11.97
C MET A 53 5.44 -14.09 -10.64
N ASP A 54 4.42 -13.98 -9.81
CA ASP A 54 4.54 -13.36 -8.49
C ASP A 54 5.56 -14.09 -7.63
N LEU A 55 5.49 -15.42 -7.58
CA LEU A 55 6.45 -16.22 -6.82
C LEU A 55 7.89 -15.99 -7.26
N ALA A 56 8.13 -15.94 -8.57
CA ALA A 56 9.46 -15.66 -9.11
C ALA A 56 9.95 -14.25 -8.72
N LEU A 57 9.08 -13.25 -8.82
CA LEU A 57 9.41 -11.87 -8.43
C LEU A 57 9.65 -11.75 -6.91
N TYR A 58 8.87 -12.43 -6.08
CA TYR A 58 9.10 -12.45 -4.64
C TYR A 58 10.45 -13.07 -4.28
N ILE A 59 10.81 -14.21 -4.88
CA ILE A 59 12.07 -14.89 -4.55
C ILE A 59 13.29 -14.16 -5.13
N LEU A 60 13.21 -13.66 -6.37
CA LEU A 60 14.37 -13.10 -7.06
C LEU A 60 14.64 -11.63 -6.69
N PHE A 61 13.61 -10.85 -6.42
CA PHE A 61 13.74 -9.41 -6.21
C PHE A 61 13.29 -8.96 -4.83
N PHE A 62 12.11 -9.39 -4.39
CA PHE A 62 11.54 -8.89 -3.15
C PHE A 62 12.34 -9.36 -1.93
N ILE A 63 12.53 -10.66 -1.76
CA ILE A 63 13.25 -11.20 -0.59
C ILE A 63 14.67 -10.67 -0.51
N PRO A 64 15.52 -10.75 -1.58
CA PRO A 64 16.87 -10.21 -1.50
C PRO A 64 16.89 -8.70 -1.22
N GLY A 65 15.98 -7.94 -1.83
CA GLY A 65 15.90 -6.49 -1.63
C GLY A 65 15.53 -6.13 -0.20
N VAL A 66 14.51 -6.79 0.39
CA VAL A 66 14.09 -6.50 1.76
C VAL A 66 15.09 -7.02 2.80
N VAL A 67 15.75 -8.15 2.53
CA VAL A 67 16.87 -8.64 3.38
C VAL A 67 18.03 -7.63 3.37
N ALA A 68 18.42 -7.15 2.20
CA ALA A 68 19.45 -6.12 2.08
C ALA A 68 19.07 -4.83 2.82
N LEU A 69 17.81 -4.40 2.70
CA LEU A 69 17.28 -3.25 3.43
C LEU A 69 17.34 -3.45 4.95
N ALA A 70 16.90 -4.60 5.45
CA ALA A 70 16.91 -4.91 6.87
C ALA A 70 18.34 -4.99 7.42
N TRP A 71 19.26 -5.62 6.67
CA TRP A 71 20.66 -5.72 7.04
C TRP A 71 21.37 -4.37 7.07
N ALA A 72 21.25 -3.59 6.00
CA ALA A 72 21.81 -2.25 5.92
C ALA A 72 21.19 -1.33 6.98
N GLY A 73 19.86 -1.43 7.18
CA GLY A 73 19.13 -0.70 8.21
C GLY A 73 19.59 -1.03 9.62
N TYR A 74 19.92 -2.29 9.90
CA TYR A 74 20.49 -2.69 11.18
C TYR A 74 21.85 -2.04 11.42
N GLY A 75 22.77 -2.10 10.44
CA GLY A 75 24.07 -1.44 10.55
C GLY A 75 23.94 0.06 10.78
N PHE A 76 23.07 0.71 10.02
CA PHE A 76 22.77 2.15 10.13
C PHE A 76 22.21 2.54 11.49
N ALA A 77 21.31 1.73 12.05
CA ALA A 77 20.77 1.94 13.38
C ALA A 77 21.84 1.71 14.46
N ALA A 78 22.61 0.61 14.37
CA ALA A 78 23.66 0.27 15.33
C ALA A 78 24.74 1.37 15.46
N GLU A 79 25.18 1.92 14.32
CA GLU A 79 26.12 3.03 14.30
C GLU A 79 25.55 4.28 14.97
N SER A 80 24.29 4.61 14.70
CA SER A 80 23.58 5.73 15.31
C SER A 80 23.46 5.58 16.84
N TRP A 81 23.21 4.36 17.33
CA TRP A 81 23.20 4.05 18.76
C TRP A 81 24.58 4.20 19.39
N ALA A 82 25.64 3.77 18.70
CA ALA A 82 27.01 3.84 19.21
C ALA A 82 27.47 5.28 19.47
N ILE A 83 27.04 6.23 18.65
CA ILE A 83 27.42 7.66 18.76
C ILE A 83 26.36 8.50 19.49
N ASN A 84 25.25 7.90 19.94
CA ASN A 84 24.10 8.63 20.50
C ASN A 84 23.68 9.80 19.62
N GLU A 85 23.42 9.51 18.35
CA GLU A 85 23.17 10.51 17.32
C GLU A 85 21.94 11.37 17.60
N HIS A 86 22.09 12.68 17.48
CA HIS A 86 21.01 13.64 17.60
C HIS A 86 20.73 14.31 16.25
N SER A 87 19.54 14.87 16.08
CA SER A 87 19.20 15.62 14.89
C SER A 87 20.11 16.84 14.74
N ASN A 88 20.62 17.05 13.53
CA ASN A 88 21.41 18.22 13.16
C ASN A 88 20.55 19.26 12.38
N ILE A 89 19.26 19.03 12.24
CA ILE A 89 18.33 19.93 11.53
C ILE A 89 18.05 21.15 12.40
N THR A 90 17.89 20.92 13.71
CA THR A 90 17.62 21.98 14.66
C THR A 90 18.69 22.05 15.74
N ALA A 91 18.92 23.26 16.28
CA ALA A 91 19.84 23.42 17.41
C ALA A 91 19.29 22.63 18.62
N ASN A 92 20.12 21.78 19.22
CA ASN A 92 19.75 20.91 20.33
C ASN A 92 18.62 19.90 19.97
N GLY A 93 18.74 19.30 18.76
CA GLY A 93 17.76 18.37 18.20
C GLY A 93 17.55 17.10 19.02
N PRO A 94 16.39 16.45 18.89
CA PRO A 94 16.08 15.20 19.59
C PRO A 94 16.94 14.04 19.10
N PRO A 95 17.06 12.94 19.90
CA PRO A 95 17.79 11.74 19.50
C PRO A 95 17.16 11.08 18.27
N VAL A 96 18.00 10.73 17.27
CA VAL A 96 17.59 10.12 16.00
C VAL A 96 17.73 8.59 16.02
N TYR A 97 18.59 8.06 16.88
CA TYR A 97 18.88 6.63 16.95
C TYR A 97 17.65 5.72 17.19
N PRO A 98 16.63 6.11 18.02
CA PRO A 98 15.44 5.28 18.16
C PRO A 98 14.61 5.22 16.87
N PHE A 99 14.55 6.36 16.15
CA PHE A 99 13.87 6.45 14.88
C PHE A 99 14.54 5.57 13.80
N LYS A 100 15.87 5.56 13.70
CA LYS A 100 16.60 4.72 12.77
C LYS A 100 16.37 3.22 13.02
N THR A 101 16.07 2.82 14.25
CA THR A 101 15.72 1.42 14.58
C THR A 101 14.42 0.95 13.92
N ILE A 102 13.54 1.87 13.52
CA ILE A 102 12.31 1.54 12.79
C ILE A 102 12.61 0.92 11.42
N ILE A 103 13.74 1.27 10.80
CA ILE A 103 14.12 0.75 9.47
C ILE A 103 14.28 -0.78 9.48
N PRO A 104 15.14 -1.38 10.31
CA PRO A 104 15.26 -2.84 10.36
C PRO A 104 13.98 -3.52 10.89
N ILE A 105 13.22 -2.88 11.79
CA ILE A 105 11.94 -3.41 12.27
C ILE A 105 10.91 -3.46 11.13
N ALA A 106 10.75 -2.38 10.38
CA ALA A 106 9.86 -2.34 9.22
C ALA A 106 10.28 -3.36 8.16
N GLY A 107 11.59 -3.50 7.92
CA GLY A 107 12.14 -4.53 7.04
C GLY A 107 11.79 -5.96 7.51
N ALA A 108 11.90 -6.24 8.80
CA ALA A 108 11.55 -7.55 9.35
C ALA A 108 10.05 -7.86 9.22
N ILE A 109 9.18 -6.87 9.49
CA ILE A 109 7.73 -7.03 9.34
C ILE A 109 7.38 -7.23 7.85
N LEU A 110 8.02 -6.48 6.96
CA LEU A 110 7.83 -6.60 5.52
C LEU A 110 8.29 -7.98 5.00
N LEU A 111 9.41 -8.52 5.53
CA LEU A 111 9.85 -9.90 5.23
C LEU A 111 8.83 -10.92 5.68
N ALA A 112 8.31 -10.80 6.90
CA ALA A 112 7.29 -11.71 7.42
C ALA A 112 6.04 -11.71 6.51
N GLN A 113 5.58 -10.54 6.10
CA GLN A 113 4.46 -10.43 5.16
C GLN A 113 4.79 -11.00 3.77
N GLY A 114 6.00 -10.79 3.28
CA GLY A 114 6.47 -11.38 2.01
C GLY A 114 6.47 -12.90 2.04
N LEU A 115 6.83 -13.52 3.16
CA LEU A 115 6.73 -14.98 3.33
C LEU A 115 5.28 -15.46 3.26
N VAL A 116 4.33 -14.73 3.84
CA VAL A 116 2.90 -15.02 3.73
C VAL A 116 2.46 -14.98 2.27
N GLU A 117 2.86 -13.98 1.50
CA GLU A 117 2.52 -13.89 0.08
C GLU A 117 3.14 -15.02 -0.75
N ILE A 118 4.36 -15.46 -0.43
CA ILE A 118 4.98 -16.64 -1.07
C ILE A 118 4.13 -17.89 -0.81
N ILE A 119 3.69 -18.12 0.42
CA ILE A 119 2.81 -19.24 0.77
C ILE A 119 1.49 -19.15 -0.03
N ARG A 120 0.91 -17.97 -0.14
CA ARG A 120 -0.31 -17.76 -0.94
C ARG A 120 -0.11 -18.09 -2.41
N CYS A 121 1.02 -17.70 -3.01
CA CYS A 121 1.38 -18.08 -4.38
C CYS A 121 1.48 -19.58 -4.54
N ILE A 122 2.12 -20.28 -3.60
CA ILE A 122 2.24 -21.76 -3.63
C ILE A 122 0.87 -22.43 -3.54
N VAL A 123 0.00 -21.97 -2.66
CA VAL A 123 -1.38 -22.47 -2.52
C VAL A 123 -2.17 -22.22 -3.81
N CYS A 124 -2.05 -21.05 -4.42
CA CYS A 124 -2.71 -20.74 -5.70
C CYS A 124 -2.21 -21.66 -6.83
N LEU A 125 -0.91 -21.95 -6.89
CA LEU A 125 -0.36 -22.90 -7.88
C LEU A 125 -0.93 -24.30 -7.72
N GLN A 126 -1.16 -24.75 -6.49
CA GLN A 126 -1.72 -26.08 -6.19
C GLN A 126 -3.22 -26.14 -6.48
N GLN A 127 -3.98 -25.18 -5.97
CA GLN A 127 -5.44 -25.16 -6.05
C GLN A 127 -5.98 -24.58 -7.37
N GLY A 128 -5.20 -23.74 -8.06
CA GLY A 128 -5.61 -23.08 -9.29
C GLY A 128 -6.49 -21.84 -9.08
N ALA A 129 -6.69 -21.44 -7.83
CA ALA A 129 -7.44 -20.25 -7.45
C ALA A 129 -6.73 -19.52 -6.31
N TRP A 130 -6.85 -18.18 -6.28
CA TRP A 130 -6.29 -17.40 -5.20
C TRP A 130 -7.04 -17.65 -3.89
N PRO A 131 -6.33 -17.90 -2.76
CA PRO A 131 -6.99 -18.00 -1.47
C PRO A 131 -7.60 -16.64 -1.09
N SER A 132 -8.85 -16.65 -0.57
CA SER A 132 -9.53 -15.43 -0.14
C SER A 132 -8.72 -14.67 0.92
N ARG A 133 -8.70 -13.35 0.82
CA ARG A 133 -8.22 -12.45 1.87
C ARG A 133 -9.44 -11.98 2.66
N GLY A 134 -9.28 -11.77 3.99
CA GLY A 134 -10.38 -11.33 4.83
C GLY A 134 -10.95 -9.95 4.49
N GLU A 135 -10.13 -9.11 3.88
CA GLU A 135 -10.49 -7.78 3.34
C GLU A 135 -9.50 -7.46 2.23
N ASP A 136 -9.79 -7.86 1.01
CA ASP A 136 -9.13 -7.25 -0.14
C ASP A 136 -9.58 -5.78 -0.23
N VAL A 137 -8.67 -4.88 -0.61
CA VAL A 137 -9.10 -3.57 -1.13
C VAL A 137 -10.00 -3.94 -2.31
N GLU A 138 -11.30 -3.66 -2.21
CA GLU A 138 -12.25 -3.95 -3.30
C GLU A 138 -11.69 -3.29 -4.55
N GLU A 139 -11.13 -4.10 -5.44
CA GLU A 139 -10.91 -3.67 -6.81
C GLU A 139 -12.29 -3.25 -7.30
N VAL A 140 -12.35 -2.05 -7.85
CA VAL A 140 -13.58 -1.49 -8.38
C VAL A 140 -14.17 -2.54 -9.31
N ASP A 141 -15.25 -3.17 -8.86
CA ASP A 141 -15.94 -4.21 -9.61
C ASP A 141 -16.48 -3.59 -10.90
N VAL A 142 -15.75 -3.82 -11.97
CA VAL A 142 -16.06 -3.23 -13.28
C VAL A 142 -17.46 -3.67 -13.76
N GLU A 143 -17.93 -4.85 -13.29
CA GLU A 143 -19.28 -5.34 -13.60
C GLU A 143 -20.33 -4.54 -12.83
N LYS A 144 -20.11 -4.26 -11.53
CA LYS A 144 -21.00 -3.37 -10.76
C LYS A 144 -21.01 -1.94 -11.30
N LEU A 145 -19.86 -1.44 -11.76
CA LEU A 145 -19.81 -0.14 -12.42
C LEU A 145 -20.59 -0.14 -13.73
N LYS A 146 -20.47 -1.18 -14.55
CA LYS A 146 -21.24 -1.31 -15.81
C LYS A 146 -22.73 -1.42 -15.52
N GLU A 147 -23.16 -2.17 -14.51
CA GLU A 147 -24.55 -2.23 -14.09
C GLU A 147 -25.07 -0.86 -13.62
N MET A 148 -24.32 -0.15 -12.80
CA MET A 148 -24.70 1.21 -12.37
C MET A 148 -24.77 2.21 -13.53
N VAL A 149 -23.88 2.10 -14.52
CA VAL A 149 -23.90 2.96 -15.71
C VAL A 149 -25.10 2.61 -16.60
N ASN A 150 -25.37 1.32 -16.83
CA ASN A 150 -26.54 0.89 -17.62
C ASN A 150 -27.87 1.33 -16.98
N VAL A 151 -28.01 1.20 -15.65
CA VAL A 151 -29.19 1.70 -14.92
C VAL A 151 -29.34 3.22 -15.11
N LYS A 152 -28.23 3.96 -15.07
CA LYS A 152 -28.25 5.41 -15.27
C LYS A 152 -28.64 5.81 -16.69
N ASP A 153 -28.21 5.05 -17.71
CA ASP A 153 -28.56 5.29 -19.10
C ASP A 153 -30.05 4.96 -19.37
N GLU A 154 -30.59 3.91 -18.75
CA GLU A 154 -32.03 3.61 -18.81
C GLU A 154 -32.89 4.68 -18.14
N ASP A 155 -32.45 5.24 -17.01
CA ASP A 155 -33.16 6.32 -16.33
C ASP A 155 -33.11 7.63 -17.13
N ILE A 156 -32.00 7.92 -17.81
CA ILE A 156 -31.88 9.06 -18.73
C ILE A 156 -32.83 8.87 -19.92
N ALA A 157 -32.86 7.67 -20.51
CA ALA A 157 -33.77 7.37 -21.60
C ALA A 157 -35.26 7.50 -21.23
N LYS A 158 -35.62 7.10 -19.98
CA LYS A 158 -36.99 7.30 -19.43
C LYS A 158 -37.32 8.78 -19.25
N LEU A 159 -36.36 9.57 -18.75
CA LEU A 159 -36.53 11.02 -18.58
C LEU A 159 -36.70 11.72 -19.93
N ASP A 160 -35.94 11.35 -20.97
CA ASP A 160 -36.06 11.90 -22.31
C ASP A 160 -37.43 11.55 -22.92
N ALA A 161 -37.90 10.32 -22.73
CA ALA A 161 -39.23 9.90 -23.17
C ALA A 161 -40.36 10.72 -22.51
N LEU A 162 -40.24 11.01 -21.20
CA LEU A 162 -41.20 11.85 -20.46
C LEU A 162 -41.19 13.31 -20.94
N ILE A 163 -40.02 13.84 -21.28
CA ILE A 163 -39.87 15.22 -21.79
C ILE A 163 -40.52 15.34 -23.17
N VAL A 164 -40.33 14.35 -24.04
CA VAL A 164 -40.94 14.32 -25.39
C VAL A 164 -42.46 14.25 -25.25
N THR A 165 -42.98 13.36 -24.41
CA THR A 165 -44.44 13.20 -24.19
C THR A 165 -45.09 14.46 -23.63
N ASN A 166 -44.39 15.21 -22.80
CA ASN A 166 -44.91 16.44 -22.22
C ASN A 166 -44.87 17.62 -23.21
N LYS A 167 -44.02 17.55 -24.23
CA LYS A 167 -43.90 18.58 -25.26
C LYS A 167 -45.01 18.47 -26.32
N ASP A 168 -45.51 17.23 -26.49
CA ASP A 168 -46.58 16.94 -27.48
C ASP A 168 -47.99 17.16 -26.91
N ASN A 169 -48.13 17.48 -25.62
CA ASN A 169 -49.40 17.77 -24.96
C ASN A 169 -49.40 19.12 -24.19
N PRO A 170 -49.27 20.26 -24.90
CA PRO A 170 -49.38 21.57 -24.28
C PRO A 170 -50.84 21.84 -23.91
N LYS A 171 -51.15 21.90 -22.61
CA LYS A 171 -52.42 22.41 -22.11
C LYS A 171 -52.51 23.92 -22.27
#